data_334ffaf200a2292a236cbbe7bb82b984
#
_entry.id   334ffaf200a2292a236cbbe7bb82b984
#
_cell.length_a   1.000
_cell.length_b   1.000
_cell.length_c   1.000
_cell.angle_alpha   90.00
_cell.angle_beta   90.00
_cell.angle_gamma   90.00
#
_symmetry.space_group_name_H-M   'P 1'
#
loop_
_entity.id
_entity.type
_entity.pdbx_description
1 polymer ?
#
loop_
_entity_poly.entity_id
_entity_poly.type
_entity_poly.pdbx_seq_one_letter_code
_entity_poly.pdbx_strand_id
1 'polypeptide(L)'
;MTLSGEGQVSFLIPCLKPDKEIMTVKSQELRFRTHREGEILDITDQIQGIVESSKLKDGVAILFVPGSTGALTTIEYEPGLLTDFPLALERLAPKEASYEHEGRWHDGNGHSHVRASMIGPDLSVPFLDRKLALGTWQQIVFLELDVRPRDRTVIVQLVGD
;
A
#
# COMPACT_ATOMS: atom_id res chain seq x y z
N MET A 1 -41.98 7.70 38.53
CA MET A 1 -41.69 7.31 37.14
C MET A 1 -40.18 7.24 36.98
N THR A 2 -39.63 6.07 37.19
CA THR A 2 -38.21 5.79 37.23
C THR A 2 -37.82 5.13 35.90
N LEU A 3 -36.97 5.81 35.13
CA LEU A 3 -36.34 5.22 33.95
C LEU A 3 -35.00 4.60 34.39
N SER A 4 -34.98 3.30 34.51
CA SER A 4 -33.76 2.52 34.65
C SER A 4 -33.64 1.63 33.43
N GLY A 5 -32.53 1.69 32.73
CA GLY A 5 -32.27 0.83 31.59
C GLY A 5 -30.93 1.14 30.92
N GLU A 6 -29.84 1.07 31.70
CA GLU A 6 -28.48 0.99 31.09
C GLU A 6 -28.25 -0.41 30.53
N GLY A 7 -28.40 -0.54 29.25
CA GLY A 7 -28.02 -1.77 28.52
C GLY A 7 -26.50 -1.87 28.43
N GLN A 8 -25.88 -2.54 29.37
CA GLN A 8 -24.46 -2.86 29.36
C GLN A 8 -24.23 -3.94 28.30
N VAL A 9 -23.71 -3.58 27.13
CA VAL A 9 -23.26 -4.52 26.12
C VAL A 9 -21.93 -5.10 26.58
N SER A 10 -21.99 -6.25 27.22
CA SER A 10 -20.79 -7.01 27.60
C SER A 10 -20.28 -7.77 26.38
N PHE A 11 -19.20 -7.28 25.76
CA PHE A 11 -18.42 -8.08 24.83
C PHE A 11 -17.59 -9.08 25.63
N LEU A 12 -18.07 -10.29 25.79
CA LEU A 12 -17.25 -11.42 26.21
C LEU A 12 -16.31 -11.74 25.07
N ILE A 13 -15.07 -11.23 25.12
CA ILE A 13 -13.98 -11.73 24.32
C ILE A 13 -13.67 -13.13 24.88
N PRO A 14 -13.83 -14.23 24.09
CA PRO A 14 -13.41 -15.53 24.57
C PRO A 14 -11.92 -15.47 24.91
N CYS A 15 -11.55 -15.86 26.13
CA CYS A 15 -10.18 -16.04 26.51
C CYS A 15 -9.60 -17.19 25.67
N LEU A 16 -8.90 -16.84 24.59
CA LEU A 16 -8.20 -17.80 23.72
C LEU A 16 -7.16 -18.52 24.59
N LYS A 17 -7.28 -19.83 24.68
CA LYS A 17 -6.21 -20.68 25.23
C LYS A 17 -4.99 -20.47 24.31
N PRO A 18 -3.79 -20.31 24.84
CA PRO A 18 -2.59 -20.21 24.02
C PRO A 18 -2.21 -21.63 23.54
N ASP A 19 -2.85 -22.09 22.47
CA ASP A 19 -2.15 -22.99 21.58
C ASP A 19 -1.02 -22.13 20.99
N LYS A 20 0.20 -22.61 21.05
CA LYS A 20 1.39 -21.92 20.54
C LYS A 20 1.26 -21.80 19.02
N GLU A 21 0.46 -20.85 18.55
CA GLU A 21 0.49 -20.46 17.14
C GLU A 21 1.86 -19.82 16.89
N ILE A 22 2.67 -20.49 16.12
CA ILE A 22 3.99 -20.00 15.75
C ILE A 22 3.80 -19.02 14.63
N MET A 23 3.82 -17.73 14.96
CA MET A 23 3.84 -16.68 13.94
C MET A 23 5.05 -16.84 13.05
N THR A 24 4.82 -16.98 11.76
CA THR A 24 5.87 -17.14 10.75
C THR A 24 6.03 -15.84 9.97
N VAL A 25 7.28 -15.47 9.72
CA VAL A 25 7.61 -14.33 8.88
C VAL A 25 8.23 -14.84 7.57
N LYS A 26 7.70 -14.42 6.44
CA LYS A 26 8.25 -14.69 5.10
C LYS A 26 8.41 -13.40 4.35
N SER A 27 9.55 -13.24 3.67
CA SER A 27 9.84 -12.05 2.90
C SER A 27 10.15 -12.43 1.45
N GLN A 28 9.61 -11.67 0.51
CA GLN A 28 9.89 -11.76 -0.92
C GLN A 28 10.05 -10.36 -1.49
N GLU A 29 10.65 -10.27 -2.67
CA GLU A 29 10.77 -9.03 -3.42
C GLU A 29 10.01 -9.15 -4.74
N LEU A 30 9.13 -8.20 -5.00
CA LEU A 30 8.53 -7.99 -6.32
C LEU A 30 9.35 -6.93 -7.04
N ARG A 31 9.96 -7.29 -8.17
CA ARG A 31 10.79 -6.40 -8.99
C ARG A 31 10.14 -6.15 -10.34
N PHE A 32 10.13 -4.88 -10.75
CA PHE A 32 9.61 -4.46 -12.04
C PHE A 32 10.28 -3.16 -12.50
N ARG A 33 10.11 -2.84 -13.79
CA ARG A 33 10.58 -1.60 -14.38
C ARG A 33 9.37 -0.71 -14.71
N THR A 34 9.46 0.55 -14.34
CA THR A 34 8.51 1.58 -14.72
C THR A 34 8.95 2.26 -16.03
N HIS A 35 8.02 2.92 -16.71
CA HIS A 35 8.26 3.47 -18.05
C HIS A 35 8.16 4.99 -18.10
N ARG A 36 7.44 5.61 -17.18
CA ARG A 36 7.21 7.06 -17.18
C ARG A 36 6.77 7.56 -15.80
N GLU A 37 6.96 8.85 -15.58
CA GLU A 37 6.34 9.56 -14.47
C GLU A 37 4.82 9.42 -14.49
N GLY A 38 4.21 9.28 -13.32
CA GLY A 38 2.76 9.14 -13.14
C GLY A 38 2.21 7.79 -13.59
N GLU A 39 3.06 6.78 -13.83
CA GLU A 39 2.60 5.42 -14.10
C GLU A 39 2.01 4.81 -12.83
N ILE A 40 0.80 4.26 -12.95
CA ILE A 40 0.11 3.53 -11.88
C ILE A 40 0.02 2.07 -12.32
N LEU A 41 0.65 1.19 -11.57
CA LEU A 41 0.70 -0.24 -11.86
C LEU A 41 -0.16 -1.00 -10.87
N ASP A 42 -1.13 -1.76 -11.35
CA ASP A 42 -1.84 -2.76 -10.54
C ASP A 42 -0.91 -3.94 -10.28
N ILE A 43 -0.61 -4.18 -9.02
CA ILE A 43 0.25 -5.28 -8.56
C ILE A 43 -0.52 -6.29 -7.72
N THR A 44 -1.85 -6.24 -7.73
CA THR A 44 -2.71 -7.06 -6.87
C THR A 44 -2.47 -8.55 -7.09
N ASP A 45 -2.48 -9.00 -8.34
CA ASP A 45 -2.31 -10.42 -8.67
C ASP A 45 -0.93 -10.95 -8.27
N GLN A 46 0.12 -10.13 -8.41
CA GLN A 46 1.46 -10.50 -7.99
C GLN A 46 1.55 -10.67 -6.48
N ILE A 47 0.93 -9.76 -5.71
CA ILE A 47 0.90 -9.88 -4.25
C ILE A 47 0.04 -11.07 -3.83
N GLN A 48 -1.11 -11.30 -4.47
CA GLN A 48 -1.95 -12.46 -4.23
C GLN A 48 -1.17 -13.76 -4.46
N GLY A 49 -0.42 -13.86 -5.56
CA GLY A 49 0.42 -15.02 -5.86
C GLY A 49 1.51 -15.26 -4.80
N ILE A 50 2.10 -14.18 -4.25
CA ILE A 50 3.08 -14.27 -3.16
C ILE A 50 2.40 -14.82 -1.89
N VAL A 51 1.21 -14.34 -1.53
CA VAL A 51 0.43 -14.85 -0.40
C VAL A 51 0.13 -16.33 -0.56
N GLU A 52 -0.39 -16.76 -1.71
CA GLU A 52 -0.71 -18.15 -2.00
C GLU A 52 0.51 -19.08 -1.91
N SER A 53 1.63 -18.65 -2.50
CA SER A 53 2.87 -19.43 -2.50
C SER A 53 3.52 -19.54 -1.14
N SER A 54 3.21 -18.62 -0.24
CA SER A 54 3.73 -18.60 1.13
C SER A 54 3.27 -19.78 1.97
N LYS A 55 2.10 -20.34 1.68
CA LYS A 55 1.40 -21.38 2.45
C LYS A 55 0.93 -20.91 3.83
N LEU A 56 1.08 -19.64 4.19
CA LEU A 56 0.45 -19.05 5.36
C LEU A 56 -1.05 -18.95 5.11
N LYS A 57 -1.85 -19.29 6.11
CA LYS A 57 -3.30 -19.33 5.95
C LYS A 57 -3.92 -17.96 6.20
N ASP A 58 -3.61 -17.38 7.34
CA ASP A 58 -4.14 -16.10 7.79
C ASP A 58 -2.99 -15.18 8.22
N GLY A 59 -3.14 -13.85 8.05
CA GLY A 59 -2.09 -12.94 8.43
C GLY A 59 -2.19 -11.55 7.82
N VAL A 60 -1.03 -10.89 7.72
CA VAL A 60 -0.90 -9.56 7.12
C VAL A 60 0.25 -9.57 6.10
N ALA A 61 -0.03 -9.06 4.93
CA ALA A 61 0.97 -8.69 3.93
C ALA A 61 1.37 -7.23 4.17
N ILE A 62 2.62 -7.00 4.50
CA ILE A 62 3.22 -5.69 4.66
C ILE A 62 4.05 -5.43 3.42
N LEU A 63 3.69 -4.41 2.66
CA LEU A 63 4.35 -3.98 1.43
C LEU A 63 5.17 -2.73 1.72
N PHE A 64 6.37 -2.63 1.18
CA PHE A 64 7.23 -1.47 1.37
C PHE A 64 8.06 -1.17 0.12
N VAL A 65 8.09 0.09 -0.29
CA VAL A 65 8.94 0.58 -1.37
C VAL A 65 10.19 1.24 -0.79
N PRO A 66 11.38 0.63 -0.91
CA PRO A 66 12.62 1.29 -0.54
C PRO A 66 12.97 2.35 -1.59
N GLY A 67 12.59 3.60 -1.32
CA GLY A 67 12.80 4.74 -2.21
C GLY A 67 11.88 5.90 -1.86
N SER A 68 12.22 7.10 -2.31
CA SER A 68 11.53 8.34 -1.92
C SER A 68 10.69 8.98 -3.03
N THR A 69 10.56 8.29 -4.17
CA THR A 69 9.80 8.75 -5.34
C THR A 69 8.84 7.68 -5.89
N GLY A 70 8.59 6.63 -5.12
CA GLY A 70 7.56 5.62 -5.36
C GLY A 70 6.61 5.53 -4.17
N ALA A 71 5.38 5.10 -4.39
CA ALA A 71 4.38 5.00 -3.34
C ALA A 71 3.45 3.80 -3.55
N LEU A 72 2.77 3.39 -2.48
CA LEU A 72 1.80 2.30 -2.47
C LEU A 72 0.47 2.78 -1.91
N THR A 73 -0.62 2.36 -2.52
CA THR A 73 -1.98 2.57 -2.00
C THR A 73 -2.95 1.55 -2.59
N THR A 74 -4.23 1.66 -2.26
CA THR A 74 -5.30 0.96 -2.96
C THR A 74 -6.20 1.96 -3.67
N ILE A 75 -6.63 1.62 -4.88
CA ILE A 75 -7.61 2.38 -5.65
C ILE A 75 -8.59 1.43 -6.34
N GLU A 76 -9.71 1.93 -6.81
CA GLU A 76 -10.47 1.31 -7.89
C GLU A 76 -9.70 1.52 -9.20
N TYR A 77 -9.13 0.44 -9.75
CA TYR A 77 -8.27 0.52 -10.93
C TYR A 77 -9.10 0.60 -12.21
N GLU A 78 -9.67 1.78 -12.47
CA GLU A 78 -10.53 2.06 -13.62
C GLU A 78 -10.13 3.37 -14.32
N PRO A 79 -10.51 3.58 -15.61
CA PRO A 79 -10.00 4.68 -16.43
C PRO A 79 -10.25 6.08 -15.85
N GLY A 80 -11.38 6.31 -15.17
CA GLY A 80 -11.71 7.60 -14.55
C GLY A 80 -10.73 7.93 -13.43
N LEU A 81 -10.56 7.02 -12.46
CA LEU A 81 -9.67 7.24 -11.33
C LEU A 81 -8.20 7.26 -11.72
N LEU A 82 -7.81 6.50 -12.76
CA LEU A 82 -6.45 6.58 -13.34
C LEU A 82 -6.16 7.95 -13.97
N THR A 83 -7.18 8.73 -14.27
CA THR A 83 -7.07 10.12 -14.72
C THR A 83 -7.17 11.10 -13.55
N ASP A 84 -8.16 10.92 -12.68
CA ASP A 84 -8.46 11.87 -11.60
C ASP A 84 -7.39 11.90 -10.52
N PHE A 85 -6.80 10.75 -10.19
CA PHE A 85 -5.81 10.66 -9.14
C PHE A 85 -4.52 11.43 -9.46
N PRO A 86 -3.89 11.27 -10.65
CA PRO A 86 -2.77 12.13 -11.05
C PRO A 86 -3.13 13.61 -11.10
N LEU A 87 -4.33 13.97 -11.55
CA LEU A 87 -4.80 15.37 -11.55
C LEU A 87 -4.94 15.93 -10.12
N ALA A 88 -5.38 15.11 -9.17
CA ALA A 88 -5.43 15.52 -7.76
C ALA A 88 -4.02 15.76 -7.21
N LEU A 89 -3.06 14.88 -7.50
CA LEU A 89 -1.67 15.06 -7.11
C LEU A 89 -1.04 16.30 -7.74
N GLU A 90 -1.38 16.60 -8.99
CA GLU A 90 -0.91 17.83 -9.68
C GLU A 90 -1.44 19.10 -9.01
N ARG A 91 -2.65 19.09 -8.47
CA ARG A 91 -3.21 20.21 -7.71
C ARG A 91 -2.56 20.39 -6.33
N LEU A 92 -2.19 19.29 -5.68
CA LEU A 92 -1.60 19.30 -4.33
C LEU A 92 -0.11 19.61 -4.35
N ALA A 93 0.62 19.06 -5.29
CA ALA A 93 2.04 19.24 -5.48
C ALA A 93 2.36 19.41 -6.98
N PRO A 94 2.14 20.62 -7.53
CA PRO A 94 2.30 20.89 -8.97
C PRO A 94 3.73 20.63 -9.43
N LYS A 95 3.91 20.02 -10.59
CA LYS A 95 5.22 19.74 -11.17
C LYS A 95 6.05 21.00 -11.39
N GLU A 96 5.40 22.07 -11.87
CA GLU A 96 6.06 23.34 -12.23
C GLU A 96 6.20 24.31 -11.04
N ALA A 97 5.85 23.88 -9.82
CA ALA A 97 6.07 24.70 -8.63
C ALA A 97 7.55 24.76 -8.26
N SER A 98 7.93 25.79 -7.52
CA SER A 98 9.28 25.89 -6.96
C SER A 98 9.41 24.99 -5.74
N TYR A 99 10.43 24.14 -5.73
CA TYR A 99 10.77 23.26 -4.60
C TYR A 99 12.18 23.53 -4.12
N GLU A 100 12.37 23.71 -2.82
CA GLU A 100 13.68 23.89 -2.21
C GLU A 100 14.63 22.70 -2.45
N HIS A 101 14.07 21.53 -2.73
CA HIS A 101 14.79 20.33 -3.13
C HIS A 101 15.66 20.59 -4.37
N GLU A 102 15.15 21.34 -5.35
CA GLU A 102 15.85 21.68 -6.58
C GLU A 102 17.07 22.56 -6.33
N GLY A 103 17.03 23.41 -5.30
CA GLY A 103 18.17 24.24 -4.90
C GLY A 103 19.39 23.44 -4.45
N ARG A 104 19.19 22.15 -4.10
CA ARG A 104 20.27 21.26 -3.64
C ARG A 104 20.70 20.24 -4.68
N TRP A 105 19.76 19.63 -5.39
CA TRP A 105 20.02 18.44 -6.23
C TRP A 105 19.88 18.71 -7.72
N HIS A 106 19.11 19.71 -8.13
CA HIS A 106 18.89 20.13 -9.53
C HIS A 106 18.45 18.98 -10.45
N ASP A 107 17.63 18.04 -9.93
CA ASP A 107 17.19 16.83 -10.63
C ASP A 107 15.73 16.84 -11.08
N GLY A 108 15.01 17.94 -10.80
CA GLY A 108 13.68 18.23 -11.30
C GLY A 108 12.58 17.36 -10.68
N ASN A 109 12.82 16.73 -9.53
CA ASN A 109 11.90 15.77 -8.94
C ASN A 109 11.39 16.15 -7.54
N GLY A 110 11.46 17.42 -7.16
CA GLY A 110 10.98 17.89 -5.86
C GLY A 110 9.50 17.56 -5.62
N HIS A 111 8.65 17.75 -6.62
CA HIS A 111 7.24 17.34 -6.57
C HIS A 111 7.08 15.83 -6.36
N SER A 112 7.95 15.01 -6.94
CA SER A 112 7.93 13.55 -6.81
C SER A 112 8.10 13.11 -5.36
N HIS A 113 9.06 13.71 -4.65
CA HIS A 113 9.31 13.45 -3.23
C HIS A 113 8.12 13.86 -2.35
N VAL A 114 7.53 15.03 -2.62
CA VAL A 114 6.36 15.52 -1.90
C VAL A 114 5.17 14.58 -2.10
N ARG A 115 4.85 14.23 -3.36
CA ARG A 115 3.76 13.31 -3.68
C ARG A 115 3.95 11.93 -3.03
N ALA A 116 5.16 11.38 -3.12
CA ALA A 116 5.48 10.09 -2.50
C ALA A 116 5.31 10.13 -0.98
N SER A 117 5.76 11.20 -0.33
CA SER A 117 5.62 11.38 1.12
C SER A 117 4.17 11.55 1.57
N MET A 118 3.30 12.13 0.72
CA MET A 118 1.87 12.29 1.02
C MET A 118 1.10 10.98 0.94
N ILE A 119 1.46 10.10 0.02
CA ILE A 119 0.79 8.80 -0.16
C ILE A 119 1.36 7.76 0.82
N GLY A 120 2.67 7.68 0.91
CA GLY A 120 3.41 6.75 1.76
C GLY A 120 4.11 5.63 0.99
N PRO A 121 5.19 5.08 1.58
CA PRO A 121 5.98 4.02 0.98
C PRO A 121 5.46 2.62 1.30
N ASP A 122 4.45 2.48 2.15
CA ASP A 122 4.01 1.21 2.69
C ASP A 122 2.50 1.02 2.62
N LEU A 123 2.10 -0.24 2.63
CA LEU A 123 0.70 -0.66 2.70
C LEU A 123 0.61 -1.98 3.45
N SER A 124 -0.32 -2.08 4.39
CA SER A 124 -0.62 -3.33 5.10
C SER A 124 -2.00 -3.84 4.68
N VAL A 125 -2.05 -5.07 4.20
CA VAL A 125 -3.29 -5.73 3.76
C VAL A 125 -3.45 -7.06 4.48
N PRO A 126 -4.53 -7.28 5.24
CA PRO A 126 -4.83 -8.59 5.81
C PRO A 126 -5.05 -9.62 4.70
N PHE A 127 -4.73 -10.88 4.99
CA PHE A 127 -5.16 -12.02 4.19
C PHE A 127 -5.78 -13.09 5.07
N LEU A 128 -6.83 -13.71 4.56
CA LEU A 128 -7.61 -14.73 5.23
C LEU A 128 -7.80 -15.90 4.28
N ASP A 129 -7.55 -17.10 4.76
CA ASP A 129 -7.58 -18.32 3.96
C ASP A 129 -6.79 -18.18 2.65
N ARG A 130 -5.59 -17.59 2.76
CA ARG A 130 -4.64 -17.30 1.65
C ARG A 130 -5.15 -16.32 0.60
N LYS A 131 -6.16 -15.52 0.91
CA LYS A 131 -6.71 -14.49 0.02
C LYS A 131 -6.57 -13.12 0.65
N LEU A 132 -6.08 -12.16 -0.12
CA LEU A 132 -6.04 -10.76 0.30
C LEU A 132 -7.45 -10.27 0.62
N ALA A 133 -7.64 -9.66 1.79
CA ALA A 133 -8.92 -9.14 2.27
C ALA A 133 -9.20 -7.75 1.67
N LEU A 134 -9.22 -7.69 0.34
CA LEU A 134 -9.55 -6.48 -0.41
C LEU A 134 -11.05 -6.40 -0.68
N GLY A 135 -11.59 -5.19 -0.70
CA GLY A 135 -12.94 -4.94 -1.22
C GLY A 135 -12.99 -5.14 -2.74
N THR A 136 -14.19 -5.34 -3.28
CA THR A 136 -14.41 -5.60 -4.72
C THR A 136 -13.76 -4.56 -5.63
N TRP A 137 -13.70 -3.31 -5.19
CA TRP A 137 -13.16 -2.18 -5.95
C TRP A 137 -11.80 -1.71 -5.43
N GLN A 138 -11.08 -2.54 -4.68
CA GLN A 138 -9.74 -2.23 -4.19
C GLN A 138 -8.69 -3.05 -4.93
N GLN A 139 -7.82 -2.39 -5.66
CA GLN A 139 -6.61 -2.95 -6.24
C GLN A 139 -5.40 -2.31 -5.57
N ILE A 140 -4.40 -3.13 -5.26
CA ILE A 140 -3.11 -2.66 -4.74
C ILE A 140 -2.33 -2.07 -5.91
N VAL A 141 -1.97 -0.79 -5.79
CA VAL A 141 -1.23 -0.13 -6.85
C VAL A 141 0.10 0.43 -6.36
N PHE A 142 1.09 0.34 -7.23
CA PHE A 142 2.34 1.07 -7.14
C PHE A 142 2.25 2.33 -8.02
N LEU A 143 2.70 3.47 -7.47
CA LEU A 143 2.79 4.74 -8.20
C LEU A 143 4.25 5.08 -8.46
N GLU A 144 4.60 5.27 -9.74
CA GLU A 144 5.87 5.86 -10.16
C GLU A 144 5.75 7.38 -10.17
N LEU A 145 6.44 8.04 -9.29
CA LEU A 145 6.36 9.49 -9.13
C LEU A 145 7.65 10.19 -9.56
N ASP A 146 8.73 9.44 -9.87
CA ASP A 146 9.96 10.01 -10.39
C ASP A 146 9.80 10.51 -11.83
N VAL A 147 10.56 11.50 -12.19
CA VAL A 147 10.56 12.13 -13.52
C VAL A 147 11.07 11.24 -14.65
N ARG A 148 11.60 10.06 -14.33
CA ARG A 148 12.18 9.11 -15.29
C ARG A 148 11.86 7.65 -14.94
N PRO A 149 11.93 6.73 -15.90
CA PRO A 149 11.80 5.30 -15.64
C PRO A 149 12.78 4.81 -14.58
N ARG A 150 12.32 3.90 -13.74
CA ARG A 150 13.12 3.29 -12.66
C ARG A 150 12.97 1.77 -12.65
N ASP A 151 14.02 1.08 -12.21
CA ASP A 151 13.89 -0.27 -11.71
C ASP A 151 13.45 -0.19 -10.25
N ARG A 152 12.30 -0.79 -9.95
CA ARG A 152 11.63 -0.71 -8.65
C ARG A 152 11.59 -2.07 -7.99
N THR A 153 11.64 -2.03 -6.68
CA THR A 153 11.44 -3.19 -5.81
C THR A 153 10.37 -2.86 -4.79
N VAL A 154 9.42 -3.77 -4.61
CA VAL A 154 8.50 -3.77 -3.48
C VAL A 154 8.89 -4.95 -2.59
N ILE A 155 9.23 -4.67 -1.35
CA ILE A 155 9.45 -5.69 -0.32
C ILE A 155 8.07 -6.14 0.14
N VAL A 156 7.81 -7.44 0.09
CA VAL A 156 6.58 -8.07 0.56
C VAL A 156 6.93 -8.94 1.76
N GLN A 157 6.52 -8.50 2.94
CA GLN A 157 6.70 -9.26 4.17
C GLN A 157 5.36 -9.80 4.65
N LEU A 158 5.26 -11.11 4.74
CA LEU A 158 4.08 -11.80 5.24
C LEU A 158 4.32 -12.22 6.68
N VAL A 159 3.37 -11.89 7.55
CA VAL A 159 3.36 -12.28 8.95
C VAL A 159 2.05 -13.02 9.21
N GLY A 160 2.13 -14.30 9.59
CA GLY A 160 0.93 -15.13 9.75
C GLY A 160 1.24 -16.55 10.20
N ASP A 161 0.26 -17.42 10.13
CA ASP A 161 0.28 -18.83 10.55
C ASP A 161 -0.05 -19.79 9.38
#